data_4fc922a2f19d1ede43962899fbdaa02d
#
_entry.id   4fc922a2f19d1ede43962899fbdaa02d
#
_cell.length_a   1.000
_cell.length_b   1.000
_cell.length_c   1.000
_cell.angle_alpha   90.00
_cell.angle_beta   90.00
_cell.angle_gamma   90.00
#
_symmetry.space_group_name_H-M   'P 1'
#
loop_
_entity.id
_entity.type
_entity.pdbx_description
1 polymer ?
#
loop_
_entity_poly.entity_id
_entity_poly.type
_entity_poly.pdbx_seq_one_letter_code
_entity_poly.pdbx_strand_id
1 'polypeptide(L)'
;ALLVDGVTKITNLRLKGSREKDFVENLRKMLIAMSKDLRVILIKLADRLHNMRTLEYLPKNKQRENAIETLEVYAPLADRLGMGKIKGELEDLSFKFAYPIDFNRLKKESEKYYKNAESHILFITNSLKTELDKVGKKYEIHTRKKHYYSLWRKLMRPENDWNFDKIYDIVAVRILTSDIGMCYEALGVVHSAFKPVPYLGISDFIAQPKPNGYRSIHTRVFGPEGRIVEFQIRTFEMHRQAEY
;
A
#
# COMPACT_ATOMS: atom_id res chain seq x y z
N ALA A 1 25.49 -21.06 7.23
CA ALA A 1 26.54 -20.19 7.79
C ALA A 1 26.44 -18.77 7.20
N LEU A 2 26.54 -18.55 5.88
CA LEU A 2 26.55 -17.22 5.23
C LEU A 2 25.27 -16.39 5.49
N LEU A 3 24.09 -17.02 5.44
CA LEU A 3 22.81 -16.34 5.71
C LEU A 3 22.67 -15.94 7.18
N VAL A 4 23.07 -16.81 8.10
CA VAL A 4 23.04 -16.53 9.54
C VAL A 4 24.00 -15.39 9.88
N ASP A 5 25.21 -15.41 9.33
CA ASP A 5 26.22 -14.35 9.50
C ASP A 5 25.70 -12.99 8.94
N GLY A 6 25.07 -13.01 7.76
CA GLY A 6 24.45 -11.82 7.17
C GLY A 6 23.34 -11.24 8.04
N VAL A 7 22.43 -12.07 8.53
CA VAL A 7 21.32 -11.66 9.41
C VAL A 7 21.86 -11.13 10.75
N THR A 8 22.83 -11.79 11.35
CA THR A 8 23.43 -11.39 12.63
C THR A 8 24.21 -10.08 12.53
N LYS A 9 24.98 -9.88 11.44
CA LYS A 9 25.68 -8.61 11.19
C LYS A 9 24.71 -7.43 11.09
N ILE A 10 23.58 -7.63 10.42
CA ILE A 10 22.53 -6.59 10.32
C ILE A 10 21.84 -6.35 11.67
N THR A 11 21.64 -7.39 12.48
CA THR A 11 21.03 -7.23 13.83
C THR A 11 21.92 -6.43 14.77
N ASN A 12 23.25 -6.55 14.63
CA ASN A 12 24.22 -5.78 15.43
C ASN A 12 24.40 -4.34 14.95
N LEU A 13 23.96 -4.03 13.72
CA LEU A 13 23.82 -2.65 13.21
C LEU A 13 22.54 -2.03 13.80
N ARG A 14 22.47 -1.91 15.13
CA ARG A 14 21.40 -1.14 15.76
C ARG A 14 21.53 0.31 15.28
N LEU A 15 20.45 0.84 14.75
CA LEU A 15 20.30 2.28 14.42
C LEU A 15 20.26 3.11 15.72
N LYS A 16 21.27 2.91 16.57
CA LYS A 16 21.51 3.69 17.78
C LYS A 16 22.43 4.84 17.44
N GLY A 17 21.85 5.94 17.04
CA GLY A 17 22.57 7.18 16.90
C GLY A 17 21.61 8.33 17.01
N SER A 18 21.89 9.26 17.91
CA SER A 18 21.19 10.54 18.02
C SER A 18 21.57 11.52 16.89
N ARG A 19 22.25 11.05 15.86
CA ARG A 19 22.76 11.87 14.75
C ARG A 19 22.31 11.25 13.42
N GLU A 20 21.72 12.08 12.58
CA GLU A 20 21.24 11.76 11.22
C GLU A 20 22.32 11.07 10.36
N LYS A 21 23.61 11.42 10.58
CA LYS A 21 24.76 10.79 9.89
C LYS A 21 24.93 9.31 10.25
N ASP A 22 24.75 8.94 11.52
CA ASP A 22 24.90 7.56 11.97
C ASP A 22 23.75 6.69 11.43
N PHE A 23 22.57 7.26 11.30
CA PHE A 23 21.40 6.62 10.68
C PHE A 23 21.67 6.30 9.20
N VAL A 24 22.13 7.29 8.43
CA VAL A 24 22.42 7.15 6.99
C VAL A 24 23.56 6.13 6.77
N GLU A 25 24.62 6.17 7.58
CA GLU A 25 25.74 5.22 7.48
C GLU A 25 25.31 3.78 7.81
N ASN A 26 24.50 3.60 8.84
CA ASN A 26 23.95 2.30 9.21
C ASN A 26 23.00 1.77 8.13
N LEU A 27 22.16 2.64 7.55
CA LEU A 27 21.29 2.28 6.42
C LEU A 27 22.13 1.87 5.20
N ARG A 28 23.21 2.60 4.91
CA ARG A 28 24.14 2.27 3.82
C ARG A 28 24.82 0.92 4.04
N LYS A 29 25.35 0.65 5.25
CA LYS A 29 25.96 -0.64 5.61
C LYS A 29 24.97 -1.79 5.51
N MET A 30 23.73 -1.56 5.96
CA MET A 30 22.64 -2.51 5.83
C MET A 30 22.34 -2.80 4.36
N LEU A 31 22.19 -1.77 3.51
CA LEU A 31 21.95 -1.94 2.08
C LEU A 31 23.10 -2.66 1.37
N ILE A 32 24.36 -2.38 1.74
CA ILE A 32 25.55 -3.07 1.19
C ILE A 32 25.58 -4.55 1.62
N ALA A 33 25.30 -4.85 2.88
CA ALA A 33 25.21 -6.23 3.36
C ALA A 33 24.07 -7.00 2.67
N MET A 34 22.97 -6.32 2.39
CA MET A 34 21.78 -6.84 1.73
C MET A 34 21.97 -7.03 0.21
N SER A 35 22.83 -6.22 -0.44
CA SER A 35 23.13 -6.34 -1.87
C SER A 35 23.83 -7.65 -2.24
N LYS A 36 24.40 -8.34 -1.26
CA LYS A 36 25.10 -9.63 -1.45
C LYS A 36 24.15 -10.82 -1.53
N ASP A 37 23.00 -10.78 -0.85
CA ASP A 37 22.01 -11.85 -0.86
C ASP A 37 20.62 -11.35 -0.49
N LEU A 38 19.71 -11.34 -1.46
CA LEU A 38 18.33 -10.90 -1.28
C LEU A 38 17.57 -11.68 -0.18
N ARG A 39 17.93 -12.95 0.05
CA ARG A 39 17.29 -13.77 1.08
C ARG A 39 17.51 -13.21 2.50
N VAL A 40 18.62 -12.53 2.74
CA VAL A 40 18.89 -11.87 4.03
C VAL A 40 17.85 -10.76 4.29
N ILE A 41 17.48 -10.02 3.24
CA ILE A 41 16.44 -8.98 3.34
C ILE A 41 15.09 -9.60 3.67
N LEU A 42 14.71 -10.65 2.96
CA LEU A 42 13.44 -11.34 3.16
C LEU A 42 13.31 -11.88 4.59
N ILE A 43 14.37 -12.50 5.11
CA ILE A 43 14.42 -12.99 6.50
C ILE A 43 14.25 -11.82 7.48
N LYS A 44 14.95 -10.70 7.23
CA LYS A 44 14.86 -9.51 8.10
C LYS A 44 13.50 -8.85 8.09
N LEU A 45 12.84 -8.77 6.92
CA LEU A 45 11.48 -8.27 6.82
C LEU A 45 10.49 -9.18 7.56
N ALA A 46 10.65 -10.49 7.45
CA ALA A 46 9.83 -11.47 8.16
C ALA A 46 10.04 -11.38 9.69
N ASP A 47 11.29 -11.29 10.15
CA ASP A 47 11.64 -11.09 11.56
C ASP A 47 11.04 -9.78 12.08
N ARG A 48 11.21 -8.67 11.34
CA ARG A 48 10.63 -7.37 11.71
C ARG A 48 9.11 -7.42 11.77
N LEU A 49 8.46 -8.05 10.82
CA LEU A 49 7.01 -8.20 10.81
C LEU A 49 6.51 -8.99 12.03
N HIS A 50 7.19 -10.09 12.37
CA HIS A 50 6.90 -10.84 13.59
C HIS A 50 7.06 -9.97 14.84
N ASN A 51 8.17 -9.24 14.95
CA ASN A 51 8.43 -8.35 16.09
C ASN A 51 7.38 -7.23 16.20
N MET A 52 6.91 -6.71 15.07
CA MET A 52 5.85 -5.69 15.08
C MET A 52 4.49 -6.24 15.52
N ARG A 53 4.17 -7.48 15.18
CA ARG A 53 2.94 -8.16 15.64
C ARG A 53 2.93 -8.44 17.14
N THR A 54 4.10 -8.52 17.77
CA THR A 54 4.29 -8.78 19.21
C THR A 54 4.81 -7.56 19.98
N LEU A 55 4.77 -6.38 19.36
CA LEU A 55 5.39 -5.18 19.90
C LEU A 55 4.77 -4.71 21.23
N GLU A 56 3.50 -5.02 21.46
CA GLU A 56 2.76 -4.65 22.68
C GLU A 56 3.35 -5.21 23.98
N TYR A 57 4.11 -6.29 23.91
CA TYR A 57 4.78 -6.90 25.07
C TYR A 57 6.09 -6.21 25.48
N LEU A 58 6.58 -5.26 24.70
CA LEU A 58 7.79 -4.50 25.03
C LEU A 58 7.46 -3.26 25.88
N PRO A 59 8.45 -2.72 26.63
CA PRO A 59 8.31 -1.43 27.30
C PRO A 59 7.95 -0.30 26.32
N LYS A 60 7.15 0.68 26.76
CA LYS A 60 6.59 1.75 25.89
C LYS A 60 7.65 2.54 25.09
N ASN A 61 8.80 2.83 25.71
CA ASN A 61 9.89 3.48 25.01
C ASN A 61 10.42 2.64 23.86
N LYS A 62 10.56 1.32 24.07
CA LYS A 62 10.98 0.38 23.04
C LYS A 62 9.94 0.17 21.95
N GLN A 63 8.65 0.20 22.32
CA GLN A 63 7.57 0.15 21.34
C GLN A 63 7.70 1.29 20.33
N ARG A 64 7.86 2.53 20.82
CA ARG A 64 7.97 3.71 19.96
C ARG A 64 9.23 3.69 19.10
N GLU A 65 10.39 3.38 19.69
CA GLU A 65 11.67 3.27 18.96
C GLU A 65 11.58 2.30 17.78
N ASN A 66 11.10 1.06 18.06
CA ASN A 66 10.96 0.02 17.03
C ASN A 66 9.92 0.40 15.96
N ALA A 67 8.83 1.05 16.34
CA ALA A 67 7.80 1.49 15.42
C ALA A 67 8.32 2.57 14.46
N ILE A 68 9.05 3.57 14.96
CA ILE A 68 9.65 4.62 14.13
C ILE A 68 10.69 4.00 13.18
N GLU A 69 11.60 3.18 13.69
CA GLU A 69 12.59 2.48 12.86
C GLU A 69 11.92 1.67 11.73
N THR A 70 10.80 1.02 12.05
CA THR A 70 10.07 0.23 11.05
C THR A 70 9.48 1.12 9.96
N LEU A 71 8.92 2.27 10.31
CA LEU A 71 8.37 3.23 9.35
C LEU A 71 9.43 3.90 8.47
N GLU A 72 10.60 4.15 9.04
CA GLU A 72 11.68 4.89 8.35
C GLU A 72 12.58 3.99 7.50
N VAL A 73 12.71 2.71 7.88
CA VAL A 73 13.66 1.79 7.23
C VAL A 73 12.97 0.61 6.56
N TYR A 74 12.24 -0.21 7.34
CA TYR A 74 11.78 -1.51 6.84
C TYR A 74 10.57 -1.39 5.92
N ALA A 75 9.64 -0.48 6.19
CA ALA A 75 8.50 -0.27 5.30
C ALA A 75 8.91 0.33 3.94
N PRO A 76 9.80 1.34 3.85
CA PRO A 76 10.37 1.79 2.59
C PRO A 76 11.17 0.71 1.85
N LEU A 77 11.87 -0.16 2.59
CA LEU A 77 12.60 -1.27 2.00
C LEU A 77 11.65 -2.29 1.35
N ALA A 78 10.59 -2.67 2.05
CA ALA A 78 9.54 -3.55 1.50
C ALA A 78 8.89 -2.92 0.25
N ASP A 79 8.67 -1.60 0.24
CA ASP A 79 8.14 -0.87 -0.92
C ASP A 79 9.06 -0.95 -2.14
N ARG A 80 10.37 -0.78 -1.92
CA ARG A 80 11.38 -0.88 -3.00
C ARG A 80 11.47 -2.27 -3.61
N LEU A 81 11.20 -3.30 -2.81
CA LEU A 81 11.16 -4.70 -3.26
C LEU A 81 9.80 -5.09 -3.88
N GLY A 82 8.86 -4.16 -3.98
CA GLY A 82 7.52 -4.42 -4.51
C GLY A 82 6.59 -5.18 -3.55
N MET A 83 7.00 -5.43 -2.29
CA MET A 83 6.27 -6.23 -1.30
C MET A 83 5.15 -5.40 -0.64
N GLY A 84 4.14 -5.03 -1.41
CA GLY A 84 3.09 -4.07 -1.01
C GLY A 84 2.29 -4.49 0.20
N LYS A 85 2.01 -5.78 0.37
CA LYS A 85 1.29 -6.34 1.52
C LYS A 85 2.11 -6.21 2.81
N ILE A 86 3.38 -6.61 2.77
CA ILE A 86 4.29 -6.52 3.92
C ILE A 86 4.51 -5.06 4.31
N LYS A 87 4.75 -4.18 3.34
CA LYS A 87 4.85 -2.74 3.59
C LYS A 87 3.62 -2.22 4.33
N GLY A 88 2.42 -2.48 3.80
CA GLY A 88 1.18 -1.97 4.39
C GLY A 88 0.95 -2.49 5.81
N GLU A 89 1.24 -3.76 6.08
CA GLU A 89 1.13 -4.35 7.41
C GLU A 89 2.17 -3.76 8.38
N LEU A 90 3.44 -3.61 7.96
CA LEU A 90 4.48 -2.96 8.76
C LEU A 90 4.10 -1.51 9.10
N GLU A 91 3.60 -0.76 8.11
CA GLU A 91 3.14 0.62 8.30
C GLU A 91 2.01 0.71 9.33
N ASP A 92 0.95 -0.11 9.20
CA ASP A 92 -0.23 -0.04 10.07
C ASP A 92 0.07 -0.51 11.51
N LEU A 93 0.86 -1.58 11.67
CA LEU A 93 1.30 -2.04 12.99
C LEU A 93 2.16 -0.99 13.69
N SER A 94 3.05 -0.34 12.96
CA SER A 94 3.94 0.69 13.51
C SER A 94 3.20 1.98 13.85
N PHE A 95 2.24 2.38 13.03
CA PHE A 95 1.48 3.63 13.19
C PHE A 95 0.83 3.75 14.56
N LYS A 96 0.24 2.66 15.05
CA LYS A 96 -0.40 2.58 16.38
C LYS A 96 0.55 2.97 17.52
N PHE A 97 1.85 2.63 17.41
CA PHE A 97 2.83 2.88 18.47
C PHE A 97 3.67 4.13 18.23
N ALA A 98 3.94 4.48 16.99
CA ALA A 98 4.71 5.68 16.64
C ALA A 98 3.89 6.97 16.86
N TYR A 99 2.61 6.97 16.46
CA TYR A 99 1.70 8.11 16.49
C TYR A 99 0.32 7.74 17.06
N PRO A 100 0.23 7.35 18.34
CA PRO A 100 -0.99 6.77 18.93
C PRO A 100 -2.18 7.74 18.92
N ILE A 101 -1.95 9.03 19.09
CA ILE A 101 -3.01 10.06 19.07
C ILE A 101 -3.64 10.12 17.68
N ASP A 102 -2.81 10.27 16.65
CA ASP A 102 -3.26 10.36 15.27
C ASP A 102 -3.92 9.06 14.79
N PHE A 103 -3.36 7.91 15.18
CA PHE A 103 -3.95 6.61 14.89
C PHE A 103 -5.37 6.49 15.44
N ASN A 104 -5.59 6.84 16.70
CA ASN A 104 -6.91 6.74 17.34
C ASN A 104 -7.92 7.73 16.72
N ARG A 105 -7.48 8.97 16.45
CA ARG A 105 -8.28 9.97 15.75
C ARG A 105 -8.68 9.45 14.36
N LEU A 106 -7.70 9.05 13.56
CA LEU A 106 -7.94 8.55 12.20
C LEU A 106 -8.88 7.35 12.18
N LYS A 107 -8.65 6.36 13.06
CA LYS A 107 -9.47 5.16 13.15
C LYS A 107 -10.93 5.52 13.40
N LYS A 108 -11.20 6.39 14.37
CA LYS A 108 -12.57 6.85 14.70
C LYS A 108 -13.24 7.60 13.55
N GLU A 109 -12.51 8.54 12.93
CA GLU A 109 -13.07 9.36 11.86
C GLU A 109 -13.26 8.57 10.56
N SER A 110 -12.33 7.66 10.21
CA SER A 110 -12.40 6.88 8.97
C SER A 110 -13.49 5.82 8.95
N GLU A 111 -13.97 5.33 10.10
CA GLU A 111 -15.04 4.32 10.16
C GLU A 111 -16.31 4.73 9.41
N LYS A 112 -16.71 6.00 9.55
CA LYS A 112 -17.86 6.57 8.83
C LYS A 112 -17.67 6.52 7.33
N TYR A 113 -16.47 6.89 6.86
CA TYR A 113 -16.14 6.90 5.44
C TYR A 113 -16.06 5.50 4.85
N TYR A 114 -15.51 4.53 5.58
CA TYR A 114 -15.49 3.13 5.15
C TYR A 114 -16.90 2.54 5.01
N LYS A 115 -17.77 2.75 6.00
CA LYS A 115 -19.16 2.28 5.94
C LYS A 115 -19.92 2.88 4.76
N ASN A 116 -19.81 4.19 4.55
CA ASN A 116 -20.45 4.86 3.43
C ASN A 116 -19.90 4.39 2.08
N ALA A 117 -18.58 4.13 1.99
CA ALA A 117 -17.97 3.64 0.77
C ALA A 117 -18.40 2.21 0.43
N GLU A 118 -18.64 1.34 1.40
CA GLU A 118 -19.04 -0.06 1.17
C GLU A 118 -20.34 -0.18 0.36
N SER A 119 -21.36 0.60 0.69
CA SER A 119 -22.63 0.59 -0.05
C SER A 119 -22.48 1.08 -1.51
N HIS A 120 -21.72 2.15 -1.71
CA HIS A 120 -21.45 2.68 -3.05
C HIS A 120 -20.63 1.71 -3.90
N ILE A 121 -19.65 1.06 -3.29
CA ILE A 121 -18.81 0.08 -3.98
C ILE A 121 -19.60 -1.16 -4.35
N LEU A 122 -20.51 -1.62 -3.50
CA LEU A 122 -21.40 -2.74 -3.83
C LEU A 122 -22.24 -2.44 -5.08
N PHE A 123 -22.82 -1.24 -5.15
CA PHE A 123 -23.56 -0.79 -6.33
C PHE A 123 -22.68 -0.80 -7.58
N ILE A 124 -21.50 -0.19 -7.50
CA ILE A 124 -20.54 -0.10 -8.61
C ILE A 124 -20.09 -1.48 -9.07
N THR A 125 -19.75 -2.37 -8.13
CA THR A 125 -19.27 -3.72 -8.48
C THR A 125 -20.35 -4.56 -9.15
N ASN A 126 -21.60 -4.45 -8.72
CA ASN A 126 -22.72 -5.14 -9.35
C ASN A 126 -22.99 -4.62 -10.78
N SER A 127 -22.98 -3.29 -10.97
CA SER A 127 -23.16 -2.68 -12.29
C SER A 127 -22.05 -3.10 -13.26
N LEU A 128 -20.78 -3.07 -12.78
CA LEU A 128 -19.63 -3.49 -13.61
C LEU A 128 -19.63 -4.97 -13.93
N LYS A 129 -20.05 -5.82 -13.00
CA LYS A 129 -20.10 -7.26 -13.23
C LYS A 129 -20.97 -7.59 -14.43
N THR A 130 -22.15 -6.99 -14.52
CA THR A 130 -23.06 -7.17 -15.66
C THR A 130 -22.41 -6.77 -17.00
N GLU A 131 -21.63 -5.71 -17.03
CA GLU A 131 -20.97 -5.25 -18.26
C GLU A 131 -19.72 -6.10 -18.61
N LEU A 132 -18.93 -6.46 -17.62
CA LEU A 132 -17.73 -7.29 -17.82
C LEU A 132 -18.08 -8.74 -18.21
N ASP A 133 -19.20 -9.28 -17.71
CA ASP A 133 -19.67 -10.61 -18.08
C ASP A 133 -19.98 -10.72 -19.59
N LYS A 134 -20.40 -9.63 -20.24
CA LYS A 134 -20.63 -9.57 -21.69
C LYS A 134 -19.35 -9.74 -22.50
N VAL A 135 -18.19 -9.42 -21.92
CA VAL A 135 -16.89 -9.57 -22.58
C VAL A 135 -16.47 -11.04 -22.67
N GLY A 136 -17.00 -11.91 -21.81
CA GLY A 136 -16.81 -13.36 -21.87
C GLY A 136 -15.39 -13.84 -21.48
N LYS A 137 -14.57 -12.99 -20.84
CA LYS A 137 -13.23 -13.32 -20.40
C LYS A 137 -13.15 -13.39 -18.87
N LYS A 138 -12.15 -14.13 -18.35
CA LYS A 138 -11.96 -14.30 -16.90
C LYS A 138 -11.50 -12.99 -16.26
N TYR A 139 -12.25 -12.56 -15.25
CA TYR A 139 -11.91 -11.41 -14.39
C TYR A 139 -12.34 -11.67 -12.94
N GLU A 140 -11.82 -10.88 -12.02
CA GLU A 140 -12.28 -10.81 -10.63
C GLU A 140 -12.35 -9.34 -10.19
N ILE A 141 -13.36 -9.00 -9.38
CA ILE A 141 -13.51 -7.67 -8.80
C ILE A 141 -13.29 -7.78 -7.30
N HIS A 142 -12.36 -7.00 -6.79
CA HIS A 142 -12.04 -6.89 -5.38
C HIS A 142 -12.21 -5.46 -4.90
N THR A 143 -12.55 -5.30 -3.62
CA THR A 143 -12.49 -4.00 -2.94
C THR A 143 -11.18 -3.90 -2.16
N ARG A 144 -10.56 -2.72 -2.16
CA ARG A 144 -9.35 -2.44 -1.40
C ARG A 144 -9.56 -1.25 -0.48
N LYS A 145 -9.51 -1.50 0.82
CA LYS A 145 -9.40 -0.43 1.81
C LYS A 145 -7.95 0.06 1.86
N LYS A 146 -7.78 1.37 1.91
CA LYS A 146 -6.46 1.97 2.08
C LYS A 146 -5.94 1.74 3.49
N HIS A 147 -4.67 1.38 3.61
CA HIS A 147 -3.97 1.25 4.90
C HIS A 147 -4.02 2.55 5.71
N TYR A 148 -4.21 2.45 7.02
CA TYR A 148 -4.36 3.60 7.91
C TYR A 148 -3.18 4.56 7.84
N TYR A 149 -1.95 4.07 7.89
CA TYR A 149 -0.77 4.92 7.79
C TYR A 149 -0.69 5.65 6.44
N SER A 150 -1.00 4.96 5.35
CA SER A 150 -1.03 5.56 4.02
C SER A 150 -2.15 6.60 3.87
N LEU A 151 -3.30 6.41 4.54
CA LEU A 151 -4.40 7.38 4.59
C LEU A 151 -3.98 8.60 5.41
N TRP A 152 -3.42 8.39 6.61
CA TRP A 152 -2.90 9.45 7.47
C TRP A 152 -1.89 10.33 6.74
N ARG A 153 -0.89 9.74 6.09
CA ARG A 153 0.11 10.49 5.31
C ARG A 153 -0.50 11.35 4.22
N LYS A 154 -1.59 10.92 3.59
CA LYS A 154 -2.31 11.73 2.60
C LYS A 154 -3.07 12.87 3.27
N LEU A 155 -3.77 12.60 4.37
CA LEU A 155 -4.53 13.62 5.10
C LEU A 155 -3.63 14.71 5.69
N MET A 156 -2.41 14.35 6.09
CA MET A 156 -1.40 15.29 6.62
C MET A 156 -0.76 16.20 5.57
N ARG A 157 -1.01 15.98 4.29
CA ARG A 157 -0.50 16.87 3.23
C ARG A 157 -1.21 18.22 3.30
N PRO A 158 -0.48 19.36 3.17
CA PRO A 158 -1.06 20.69 3.25
C PRO A 158 -2.26 20.89 2.31
N GLU A 159 -2.21 20.34 1.09
CA GLU A 159 -3.29 20.44 0.11
C GLU A 159 -4.58 19.71 0.54
N ASN A 160 -4.48 18.71 1.42
CA ASN A 160 -5.62 17.94 1.90
C ASN A 160 -6.21 18.48 3.20
N ASP A 161 -5.38 19.06 4.07
CA ASP A 161 -5.78 19.72 5.31
C ASP A 161 -6.74 18.87 6.17
N TRP A 162 -6.40 17.59 6.39
CA TRP A 162 -7.21 16.60 7.12
C TRP A 162 -8.64 16.40 6.56
N ASN A 163 -8.87 16.74 5.27
CA ASN A 163 -10.16 16.60 4.63
C ASN A 163 -10.28 15.25 3.90
N PHE A 164 -11.13 14.36 4.39
CA PHE A 164 -11.37 13.04 3.82
C PHE A 164 -12.01 13.11 2.42
N ASP A 165 -12.79 14.14 2.12
CA ASP A 165 -13.47 14.29 0.81
C ASP A 165 -12.48 14.57 -0.34
N LYS A 166 -11.25 14.98 0.00
CA LYS A 166 -10.15 15.10 -0.95
C LYS A 166 -9.38 13.80 -1.22
N ILE A 167 -9.72 12.72 -0.51
CA ILE A 167 -9.04 11.42 -0.63
C ILE A 167 -9.94 10.44 -1.39
N TYR A 168 -9.73 10.32 -2.69
CA TYR A 168 -10.60 9.53 -3.58
C TYR A 168 -10.33 8.02 -3.53
N ASP A 169 -9.23 7.58 -2.93
CA ASP A 169 -8.81 6.18 -2.84
C ASP A 169 -8.86 5.61 -1.41
N ILE A 170 -9.75 6.13 -0.56
CA ILE A 170 -10.01 5.57 0.78
C ILE A 170 -10.46 4.12 0.63
N VAL A 171 -11.37 3.88 -0.30
CA VAL A 171 -11.71 2.54 -0.80
C VAL A 171 -11.64 2.59 -2.32
N ALA A 172 -10.93 1.64 -2.92
CA ALA A 172 -10.78 1.51 -4.37
C ALA A 172 -11.39 0.20 -4.85
N VAL A 173 -11.82 0.18 -6.11
CA VAL A 173 -12.23 -1.05 -6.81
C VAL A 173 -11.03 -1.57 -7.59
N ARG A 174 -10.72 -2.85 -7.41
CA ARG A 174 -9.65 -3.53 -8.14
C ARG A 174 -10.25 -4.56 -9.09
N ILE A 175 -9.88 -4.47 -10.36
CA ILE A 175 -10.26 -5.44 -11.39
C ILE A 175 -9.01 -6.23 -11.74
N LEU A 176 -9.09 -7.57 -11.57
CA LEU A 176 -8.04 -8.49 -11.96
C LEU A 176 -8.46 -9.19 -13.24
N THR A 177 -7.56 -9.27 -14.22
CA THR A 177 -7.84 -9.82 -15.56
C THR A 177 -6.82 -10.88 -15.95
N SER A 178 -7.12 -11.68 -16.97
CA SER A 178 -6.23 -12.74 -17.46
C SER A 178 -4.96 -12.20 -18.12
N ASP A 179 -5.08 -11.11 -18.87
CA ASP A 179 -4.02 -10.59 -19.72
C ASP A 179 -4.07 -9.04 -19.83
N ILE A 180 -3.05 -8.48 -20.44
CA ILE A 180 -2.90 -7.02 -20.60
C ILE A 180 -3.99 -6.45 -21.53
N GLY A 181 -4.33 -7.14 -22.63
CA GLY A 181 -5.39 -6.70 -23.54
C GLY A 181 -6.71 -6.52 -22.79
N MET A 182 -7.05 -7.49 -21.92
CA MET A 182 -8.25 -7.42 -21.08
C MET A 182 -8.17 -6.28 -20.05
N CYS A 183 -6.97 -5.84 -19.61
CA CYS A 183 -6.86 -4.65 -18.75
C CYS A 183 -7.38 -3.39 -19.45
N TYR A 184 -7.02 -3.18 -20.71
CA TYR A 184 -7.48 -2.04 -21.51
C TYR A 184 -8.95 -2.15 -21.91
N GLU A 185 -9.41 -3.36 -22.19
CA GLU A 185 -10.82 -3.64 -22.44
C GLU A 185 -11.68 -3.33 -21.21
N ALA A 186 -11.25 -3.77 -20.02
CA ALA A 186 -11.90 -3.46 -18.75
C ALA A 186 -11.89 -1.94 -18.44
N LEU A 187 -10.83 -1.22 -18.80
CA LEU A 187 -10.81 0.24 -18.72
C LEU A 187 -11.91 0.87 -19.60
N GLY A 188 -12.08 0.39 -20.83
CA GLY A 188 -13.14 0.81 -21.73
C GLY A 188 -14.54 0.57 -21.14
N VAL A 189 -14.76 -0.62 -20.56
CA VAL A 189 -16.02 -0.96 -19.87
C VAL A 189 -16.28 -0.01 -18.70
N VAL A 190 -15.27 0.25 -17.84
CA VAL A 190 -15.40 1.18 -16.72
C VAL A 190 -15.78 2.59 -17.20
N HIS A 191 -15.15 3.09 -18.26
CA HIS A 191 -15.42 4.43 -18.80
C HIS A 191 -16.75 4.53 -19.56
N SER A 192 -17.25 3.42 -20.10
CA SER A 192 -18.58 3.36 -20.70
C SER A 192 -19.69 3.34 -19.65
N ALA A 193 -19.45 2.67 -18.52
CA ALA A 193 -20.41 2.60 -17.42
C ALA A 193 -20.40 3.82 -16.51
N PHE A 194 -19.23 4.47 -16.31
CA PHE A 194 -19.04 5.58 -15.39
C PHE A 194 -18.22 6.71 -16.05
N LYS A 195 -18.68 7.95 -15.90
CA LYS A 195 -18.00 9.11 -16.46
C LYS A 195 -16.64 9.34 -15.80
N PRO A 196 -15.52 9.36 -16.55
CA PRO A 196 -14.22 9.71 -16.01
C PRO A 196 -14.19 11.12 -15.41
N VAL A 197 -13.41 11.28 -14.33
CA VAL A 197 -13.23 12.63 -13.72
C VAL A 197 -12.29 13.44 -14.60
N PRO A 198 -12.72 14.61 -15.10
CA PRO A 198 -11.88 15.47 -15.92
C PRO A 198 -10.59 15.88 -15.18
N TYR A 199 -9.51 16.00 -15.93
CA TYR A 199 -8.19 16.50 -15.47
C TYR A 199 -7.45 15.64 -14.44
N LEU A 200 -8.06 14.58 -13.87
CA LEU A 200 -7.33 13.65 -13.01
C LEU A 200 -6.58 12.56 -13.78
N GLY A 201 -6.90 12.41 -15.07
CA GLY A 201 -6.20 11.52 -16.01
C GLY A 201 -6.24 10.03 -15.66
N ILE A 202 -5.69 9.26 -16.58
CA ILE A 202 -5.40 7.83 -16.40
C ILE A 202 -3.92 7.71 -16.07
N SER A 203 -3.58 6.95 -15.02
CA SER A 203 -2.19 6.59 -14.75
C SER A 203 -1.95 5.18 -15.24
N ASP A 204 -1.26 5.05 -16.36
CA ASP A 204 -0.95 3.77 -16.99
C ASP A 204 0.42 3.27 -16.52
N PHE A 205 0.44 2.55 -15.40
CA PHE A 205 1.63 1.88 -14.89
C PHE A 205 1.84 0.49 -15.50
N ILE A 206 1.03 0.06 -16.49
CA ILE A 206 1.32 -1.11 -17.31
C ILE A 206 2.33 -0.71 -18.38
N ALA A 207 2.05 0.37 -19.10
CA ALA A 207 2.95 0.91 -20.12
C ALA A 207 4.21 1.57 -19.50
N GLN A 208 4.08 2.23 -18.35
CA GLN A 208 5.17 2.90 -17.63
C GLN A 208 5.22 2.42 -16.18
N PRO A 209 5.84 1.26 -15.88
CA PRO A 209 5.94 0.70 -14.53
C PRO A 209 6.64 1.66 -13.57
N LYS A 210 6.21 1.62 -12.29
CA LYS A 210 6.92 2.37 -11.24
C LYS A 210 8.34 1.81 -11.00
N PRO A 211 9.25 2.58 -10.40
CA PRO A 211 10.63 2.12 -10.14
C PRO A 211 10.73 0.84 -9.31
N ASN A 212 9.70 0.51 -8.51
CA ASN A 212 9.60 -0.72 -7.74
C ASN A 212 8.94 -1.89 -8.50
N GLY A 213 8.74 -1.76 -9.81
CA GLY A 213 8.12 -2.78 -10.66
C GLY A 213 6.58 -2.84 -10.58
N TYR A 214 5.93 -1.96 -9.81
CA TYR A 214 4.47 -1.93 -9.72
C TYR A 214 3.82 -1.62 -11.06
N ARG A 215 2.83 -2.45 -11.46
CA ARG A 215 2.09 -2.34 -12.72
C ARG A 215 0.59 -2.39 -12.46
N SER A 216 -0.16 -1.42 -12.97
CA SER A 216 -1.63 -1.32 -12.93
C SER A 216 -2.09 -0.13 -13.75
N ILE A 217 -3.29 -0.14 -14.29
CA ILE A 217 -3.94 1.08 -14.78
C ILE A 217 -4.76 1.65 -13.62
N HIS A 218 -4.60 2.95 -13.35
CA HIS A 218 -5.43 3.66 -12.38
C HIS A 218 -6.29 4.68 -13.12
N THR A 219 -7.58 4.66 -12.84
CA THR A 219 -8.52 5.66 -13.33
C THR A 219 -9.50 6.08 -12.24
N ARG A 220 -10.05 7.29 -12.35
CA ARG A 220 -11.02 7.82 -11.42
C ARG A 220 -12.28 8.21 -12.17
N VAL A 221 -13.42 7.81 -11.62
CA VAL A 221 -14.73 8.05 -12.24
C VAL A 221 -15.70 8.62 -11.21
N PHE A 222 -16.75 9.27 -11.70
CA PHE A 222 -17.88 9.64 -10.86
C PHE A 222 -18.75 8.39 -10.61
N GLY A 223 -18.81 7.97 -9.36
CA GLY A 223 -19.73 6.94 -8.87
C GLY A 223 -21.08 7.53 -8.45
N PRO A 224 -21.89 6.75 -7.71
CA PRO A 224 -23.16 7.22 -7.17
C PRO A 224 -23.02 8.52 -6.36
N GLU A 225 -24.02 9.37 -6.41
CA GLU A 225 -24.07 10.67 -5.71
C GLU A 225 -22.89 11.62 -6.07
N GLY A 226 -22.25 11.41 -7.23
CA GLY A 226 -21.12 12.22 -7.68
C GLY A 226 -19.81 11.96 -6.94
N ARG A 227 -19.72 10.93 -6.10
CA ARG A 227 -18.49 10.59 -5.40
C ARG A 227 -17.47 10.02 -6.34
N ILE A 228 -16.20 10.42 -6.15
CA ILE A 228 -15.10 9.90 -6.96
C ILE A 228 -14.65 8.55 -6.43
N VAL A 229 -14.54 7.58 -7.35
CA VAL A 229 -14.07 6.22 -7.06
C VAL A 229 -12.84 5.93 -7.92
N GLU A 230 -11.78 5.42 -7.28
CA GLU A 230 -10.58 4.98 -7.98
C GLU A 230 -10.70 3.50 -8.36
N PHE A 231 -10.40 3.22 -9.62
CA PHE A 231 -10.22 1.87 -10.15
C PHE A 231 -8.75 1.54 -10.34
N GLN A 232 -8.39 0.32 -9.99
CA GLN A 232 -7.07 -0.26 -10.21
C GLN A 232 -7.24 -1.51 -11.05
N ILE A 233 -6.78 -1.49 -12.31
CA ILE A 233 -6.94 -2.59 -13.25
C ILE A 233 -5.58 -3.19 -13.53
N ARG A 234 -5.42 -4.50 -13.34
CA ARG A 234 -4.16 -5.23 -13.54
C ARG A 234 -4.40 -6.72 -13.75
N THR A 235 -3.41 -7.42 -14.30
CA THR A 235 -3.51 -8.87 -14.45
C THR A 235 -3.36 -9.60 -13.11
N PHE A 236 -3.80 -10.88 -13.05
CA PHE A 236 -3.54 -11.74 -11.89
C PHE A 236 -2.05 -11.85 -11.56
N GLU A 237 -1.19 -11.89 -12.58
CA GLU A 237 0.26 -11.94 -12.41
C GLU A 237 0.80 -10.66 -11.77
N MET A 238 0.43 -9.47 -12.30
CA MET A 238 0.80 -8.18 -11.72
C MET A 238 0.29 -8.03 -10.30
N HIS A 239 -0.87 -8.62 -10.00
CA HIS A 239 -1.41 -8.62 -8.64
C HIS A 239 -0.54 -9.42 -7.69
N ARG A 240 -0.16 -10.64 -8.07
CA ARG A 240 0.75 -11.45 -7.26
C ARG A 240 2.07 -10.74 -7.01
N GLN A 241 2.69 -10.19 -8.06
CA GLN A 241 3.97 -9.45 -7.95
C GLN A 241 3.89 -8.21 -7.07
N ALA A 242 2.73 -7.55 -6.97
CA ALA A 242 2.55 -6.35 -6.15
C ALA A 242 2.14 -6.63 -4.70
N GLU A 243 1.69 -7.84 -4.39
CA GLU A 243 1.27 -8.22 -3.02
C GLU A 243 2.37 -9.03 -2.31
N TYR A 244 3.14 -9.82 -3.05
CA TYR A 244 4.17 -10.75 -2.52
C TYR A 244 5.55 -10.49 -3.09
#